data_0b501f6fe08ec50a9a441b3436b0160a
#
_entry.id   0b501f6fe08ec50a9a441b3436b0160a
#
_cell.length_a   1.000
_cell.length_b   1.000
_cell.length_c   1.000
_cell.angle_alpha   90.00
_cell.angle_beta   90.00
_cell.angle_gamma   90.00
#
_symmetry.space_group_name_H-M   'P 1'
#
loop_
_entity.id
_entity.type
_entity.pdbx_description
1 polymer ?
#
loop_
_entity_poly.entity_id
_entity_poly.type
_entity_poly.pdbx_seq_one_letter_code
_entity_poly.pdbx_strand_id
1 'polypeptide(L)'
;MSFLALLIVAIGCFVYDKDLYDGLPKTLGSISIFLTIYAVIIALIELARTRSAAELAEQKVSEVVRVVEDLMTAREITECQIAVESAIEGITRNEDISARYVVKIIRLYTQVFPDAMNDDKSEHRKNRSILQSYRFADHVQENGSVPVKTQRALMSISGHLGQVQGYTKRGKEKIK
;
A
#
# COMPACT_ATOMS: atom_id res chain seq x y z
N MET A 1 -33.75 -22.00 4.76
CA MET A 1 -33.89 -23.21 5.63
C MET A 1 -34.41 -22.90 7.04
N SER A 2 -34.15 -21.74 7.65
CA SER A 2 -34.50 -21.45 9.04
C SER A 2 -36.01 -21.32 9.31
N PHE A 3 -36.82 -20.76 8.36
CA PHE A 3 -38.24 -20.57 8.55
C PHE A 3 -38.98 -21.93 8.66
N LEU A 4 -38.62 -22.89 7.82
CA LEU A 4 -39.21 -24.23 7.80
C LEU A 4 -38.90 -25.00 9.10
N ALA A 5 -37.68 -24.85 9.64
CA ALA A 5 -37.33 -25.45 10.91
C ALA A 5 -38.12 -24.86 12.10
N LEU A 6 -38.31 -23.56 12.13
CA LEU A 6 -39.11 -22.86 13.14
C LEU A 6 -40.59 -23.21 13.05
N LEU A 7 -41.11 -23.36 11.85
CA LEU A 7 -42.49 -23.81 11.61
C LEU A 7 -42.70 -25.22 12.13
N ILE A 8 -41.74 -26.12 11.91
CA ILE A 8 -41.76 -27.51 12.42
C ILE A 8 -41.75 -27.52 13.96
N VAL A 9 -40.88 -26.69 14.58
CA VAL A 9 -40.84 -26.57 16.05
C VAL A 9 -42.12 -25.99 16.59
N ALA A 10 -42.70 -24.96 15.96
CA ALA A 10 -43.97 -24.38 16.37
C ALA A 10 -45.13 -25.39 16.27
N ILE A 11 -45.17 -26.19 15.19
CA ILE A 11 -46.17 -27.27 15.03
C ILE A 11 -45.94 -28.37 16.08
N GLY A 12 -44.69 -28.72 16.37
CA GLY A 12 -44.35 -29.71 17.40
C GLY A 12 -44.79 -29.25 18.79
N CYS A 13 -44.58 -28.00 19.16
CA CYS A 13 -45.07 -27.43 20.41
C CYS A 13 -46.61 -27.40 20.47
N PHE A 14 -47.24 -27.08 19.35
CA PHE A 14 -48.72 -27.09 19.27
C PHE A 14 -49.32 -28.47 19.51
N VAL A 15 -48.68 -29.51 19.00
CA VAL A 15 -49.17 -30.90 19.16
C VAL A 15 -48.88 -31.43 20.56
N TYR A 16 -47.78 -31.00 21.19
CA TYR A 16 -47.34 -31.52 22.48
C TYR A 16 -48.06 -30.88 23.68
N ASP A 17 -48.39 -29.57 23.60
CA ASP A 17 -49.02 -28.87 24.72
C ASP A 17 -50.21 -28.00 24.24
N LYS A 18 -51.41 -28.56 24.31
CA LYS A 18 -52.66 -27.89 23.91
C LYS A 18 -53.01 -26.71 24.83
N ASP A 19 -52.56 -26.74 26.09
CA ASP A 19 -52.86 -25.67 27.07
C ASP A 19 -52.16 -24.35 26.73
N LEU A 20 -51.10 -24.40 25.93
CA LEU A 20 -50.37 -23.22 25.46
C LEU A 20 -51.20 -22.33 24.54
N TYR A 21 -52.25 -22.87 23.91
CA TYR A 21 -53.09 -22.20 22.90
C TYR A 21 -54.53 -22.02 23.35
N ASP A 22 -54.84 -22.32 24.62
CA ASP A 22 -56.18 -22.17 25.17
C ASP A 22 -56.47 -20.70 25.47
N GLY A 23 -57.18 -20.06 24.56
CA GLY A 23 -57.64 -18.66 24.62
C GLY A 23 -56.73 -17.68 23.81
N LEU A 24 -57.41 -16.66 23.24
CA LEU A 24 -56.80 -15.61 22.42
C LEU A 24 -55.54 -14.95 23.00
N PRO A 25 -55.44 -14.62 24.30
CA PRO A 25 -54.25 -13.97 24.85
C PRO A 25 -53.05 -14.91 24.94
N LYS A 26 -53.25 -16.21 25.18
CA LYS A 26 -52.14 -17.19 25.26
C LYS A 26 -51.59 -17.50 23.88
N THR A 27 -52.42 -17.66 22.86
CA THR A 27 -52.01 -17.83 21.46
C THR A 27 -51.21 -16.66 20.94
N LEU A 28 -51.67 -15.43 21.21
CA LEU A 28 -50.92 -14.23 20.82
C LEU A 28 -49.55 -14.13 21.51
N GLY A 29 -49.47 -14.50 22.80
CA GLY A 29 -48.22 -14.54 23.55
C GLY A 29 -47.25 -15.56 22.97
N SER A 30 -47.68 -16.77 22.66
CA SER A 30 -46.85 -17.80 22.08
C SER A 30 -46.31 -17.41 20.68
N ILE A 31 -47.16 -16.86 19.82
CA ILE A 31 -46.75 -16.35 18.51
C ILE A 31 -45.69 -15.25 18.64
N SER A 32 -45.89 -14.33 19.59
CA SER A 32 -44.92 -13.24 19.84
C SER A 32 -43.55 -13.79 20.25
N ILE A 33 -43.49 -14.80 21.11
CA ILE A 33 -42.21 -15.44 21.53
C ILE A 33 -41.53 -16.07 20.33
N PHE A 34 -42.21 -16.82 19.50
CA PHE A 34 -41.66 -17.43 18.30
C PHE A 34 -41.12 -16.39 17.31
N LEU A 35 -41.87 -15.30 17.11
CA LEU A 35 -41.47 -14.20 16.25
C LEU A 35 -40.18 -13.53 16.77
N THR A 36 -40.10 -13.32 18.08
CA THR A 36 -38.93 -12.75 18.71
C THR A 36 -37.68 -13.64 18.57
N ILE A 37 -37.82 -14.95 18.82
CA ILE A 37 -36.73 -15.90 18.64
C ILE A 37 -36.27 -15.93 17.17
N TYR A 38 -37.20 -15.92 16.23
CA TYR A 38 -36.91 -15.89 14.80
C TYR A 38 -36.14 -14.61 14.41
N ALA A 39 -36.62 -13.45 14.90
CA ALA A 39 -35.93 -12.17 14.65
C ALA A 39 -34.49 -12.16 15.19
N VAL A 40 -34.27 -12.70 16.38
CA VAL A 40 -32.91 -12.82 16.98
C VAL A 40 -32.02 -13.73 16.13
N ILE A 41 -32.52 -14.88 15.68
CA ILE A 41 -31.76 -15.80 14.82
C ILE A 41 -31.36 -15.12 13.51
N ILE A 42 -32.33 -14.42 12.86
CA ILE A 42 -32.00 -13.65 11.63
C ILE A 42 -30.95 -12.60 11.91
N ALA A 43 -31.10 -11.82 12.98
CA ALA A 43 -30.10 -10.79 13.35
C ALA A 43 -28.71 -11.37 13.56
N LEU A 44 -28.59 -12.52 14.21
CA LEU A 44 -27.31 -13.20 14.40
C LEU A 44 -26.69 -13.68 13.07
N ILE A 45 -27.50 -14.23 12.17
CA ILE A 45 -27.05 -14.66 10.84
C ILE A 45 -26.55 -13.45 10.03
N GLU A 46 -27.31 -12.35 10.02
CA GLU A 46 -26.92 -11.14 9.29
C GLU A 46 -25.68 -10.48 9.92
N LEU A 47 -25.55 -10.51 11.24
CA LEU A 47 -24.33 -10.02 11.92
C LEU A 47 -23.09 -10.84 11.53
N ALA A 48 -23.20 -12.17 11.53
CA ALA A 48 -22.11 -13.06 11.11
C ALA A 48 -21.73 -12.82 9.64
N ARG A 49 -22.73 -12.64 8.77
CA ARG A 49 -22.52 -12.35 7.35
C ARG A 49 -21.85 -10.99 7.13
N THR A 50 -22.30 -9.98 7.86
CA THR A 50 -21.72 -8.63 7.79
C THR A 50 -20.28 -8.62 8.27
N ARG A 51 -19.97 -9.34 9.36
CA ARG A 51 -18.61 -9.48 9.87
C ARG A 51 -17.69 -10.13 8.84
N SER A 52 -18.10 -11.24 8.24
CA SER A 52 -17.32 -11.92 7.19
C SER A 52 -17.10 -11.01 5.96
N ALA A 53 -18.11 -10.24 5.56
CA ALA A 53 -17.97 -9.28 4.46
C ALA A 53 -17.00 -8.14 4.82
N ALA A 54 -17.01 -7.65 6.06
CA ALA A 54 -16.09 -6.63 6.54
C ALA A 54 -14.64 -7.14 6.56
N GLU A 55 -14.39 -8.34 7.04
CA GLU A 55 -13.05 -8.97 7.05
C GLU A 55 -12.49 -9.14 5.62
N LEU A 56 -13.33 -9.58 4.67
CA LEU A 56 -12.94 -9.67 3.26
C LEU A 56 -12.66 -8.30 2.63
N ALA A 57 -13.44 -7.28 2.98
CA ALA A 57 -13.22 -5.93 2.50
C ALA A 57 -11.90 -5.35 3.03
N GLU A 58 -11.59 -5.56 4.31
CA GLU A 58 -10.33 -5.13 4.91
C GLU A 58 -9.11 -5.80 4.25
N GLN A 59 -9.17 -7.11 3.99
CA GLN A 59 -8.12 -7.82 3.25
C GLN A 59 -7.91 -7.25 1.85
N LYS A 60 -8.99 -6.97 1.12
CA LYS A 60 -8.88 -6.37 -0.22
C LYS A 60 -8.32 -4.95 -0.18
N VAL A 61 -8.72 -4.15 0.81
CA VAL A 61 -8.18 -2.79 0.98
C VAL A 61 -6.68 -2.84 1.26
N SER A 62 -6.22 -3.73 2.15
CA SER A 62 -4.79 -3.87 2.46
C SER A 62 -3.98 -4.33 1.24
N GLU A 63 -4.52 -5.22 0.42
CA GLU A 63 -3.90 -5.64 -0.84
C GLU A 63 -3.79 -4.48 -1.84
N VAL A 64 -4.86 -3.69 -2.00
CA VAL A 64 -4.86 -2.52 -2.89
C VAL A 64 -3.86 -1.47 -2.40
N VAL A 65 -3.81 -1.18 -1.10
CA VAL A 65 -2.85 -0.23 -0.53
C VAL A 65 -1.42 -0.67 -0.86
N ARG A 66 -1.09 -1.95 -0.65
CA ARG A 66 0.23 -2.48 -0.98
C ARG A 66 0.57 -2.33 -2.47
N VAL A 67 -0.38 -2.63 -3.36
CA VAL A 67 -0.16 -2.47 -4.81
C VAL A 67 0.06 -1.01 -5.18
N VAL A 68 -0.67 -0.08 -4.56
CA VAL A 68 -0.48 1.36 -4.78
C VAL A 68 0.88 1.84 -4.28
N GLU A 69 1.32 1.40 -3.11
CA GLU A 69 2.64 1.70 -2.58
C GLU A 69 3.76 1.19 -3.51
N ASP A 70 3.65 -0.06 -3.99
CA ASP A 70 4.60 -0.64 -4.95
C ASP A 70 4.65 0.16 -6.26
N LEU A 71 3.49 0.62 -6.76
CA LEU A 71 3.43 1.44 -7.98
C LEU A 71 4.01 2.83 -7.76
N MET A 72 3.77 3.47 -6.62
CA MET A 72 4.36 4.76 -6.28
C MET A 72 5.88 4.67 -6.19
N THR A 73 6.39 3.67 -5.50
CA THR A 73 7.84 3.42 -5.40
C THR A 73 8.46 3.17 -6.78
N ALA A 74 7.84 2.35 -7.63
CA ALA A 74 8.33 2.10 -8.98
C ALA A 74 8.34 3.36 -9.85
N ARG A 75 7.35 4.23 -9.70
CA ARG A 75 7.29 5.53 -10.37
C ARG A 75 8.41 6.45 -9.89
N GLU A 76 8.63 6.56 -8.58
CA GLU A 76 9.70 7.38 -8.00
C GLU A 76 11.08 6.93 -8.47
N ILE A 77 11.34 5.62 -8.52
CA ILE A 77 12.59 5.06 -9.05
C ILE A 77 12.76 5.48 -10.52
N THR A 78 11.73 5.33 -11.33
CA THR A 78 11.79 5.69 -12.76
C THR A 78 12.03 7.18 -12.95
N GLU A 79 11.34 8.03 -12.20
CA GLU A 79 11.51 9.49 -12.25
C GLU A 79 12.91 9.92 -11.79
N CYS A 80 13.47 9.25 -10.78
CA CYS A 80 14.82 9.47 -10.31
C CYS A 80 15.85 9.08 -11.40
N GLN A 81 15.64 7.93 -12.02
CA GLN A 81 16.51 7.43 -13.09
C GLN A 81 16.54 8.39 -14.28
N ILE A 82 15.38 8.86 -14.75
CA ILE A 82 15.30 9.85 -15.84
C ILE A 82 16.06 11.14 -15.46
N ALA A 83 15.94 11.59 -14.22
CA ALA A 83 16.64 12.79 -13.77
C ALA A 83 18.17 12.58 -13.73
N VAL A 84 18.63 11.40 -13.31
CA VAL A 84 20.06 11.02 -13.30
C VAL A 84 20.60 10.91 -14.74
N GLU A 85 19.87 10.26 -15.64
CA GLU A 85 20.24 10.15 -17.06
C GLU A 85 20.34 11.53 -17.72
N SER A 86 19.37 12.42 -17.47
CA SER A 86 19.41 13.79 -17.97
C SER A 86 20.60 14.58 -17.42
N ALA A 87 20.98 14.36 -16.15
CA ALA A 87 22.14 14.99 -15.57
C ALA A 87 23.45 14.46 -16.18
N ILE A 88 23.56 13.16 -16.43
CA ILE A 88 24.71 12.52 -17.08
C ILE A 88 24.83 13.00 -18.53
N GLU A 89 23.71 13.12 -19.24
CA GLU A 89 23.70 13.63 -20.62
C GLU A 89 24.19 15.08 -20.69
N GLY A 90 23.76 15.95 -19.76
CA GLY A 90 24.30 17.31 -19.65
C GLY A 90 25.82 17.33 -19.48
N ILE A 91 26.34 16.49 -18.57
CA ILE A 91 27.80 16.35 -18.37
C ILE A 91 28.52 15.92 -19.66
N THR A 92 27.93 14.97 -20.39
CA THR A 92 28.53 14.46 -21.64
C THR A 92 28.59 15.55 -22.72
N ARG A 93 27.68 16.52 -22.67
CA ARG A 93 27.68 17.70 -23.54
C ARG A 93 28.54 18.85 -23.06
N ASN A 94 29.30 18.67 -21.96
CA ASN A 94 30.05 19.70 -21.25
C ASN A 94 29.16 20.88 -20.76
N GLU A 95 27.91 20.57 -20.41
CA GLU A 95 26.98 21.52 -19.83
C GLU A 95 26.91 21.32 -18.31
N ASP A 96 26.62 22.39 -17.58
CA ASP A 96 26.37 22.31 -16.15
C ASP A 96 25.07 21.56 -15.86
N ILE A 97 25.07 20.77 -14.78
CA ILE A 97 23.85 20.07 -14.37
C ILE A 97 22.85 21.10 -13.86
N SER A 98 21.69 21.17 -14.49
CA SER A 98 20.63 22.04 -14.01
C SER A 98 20.29 21.77 -12.54
N ALA A 99 20.25 22.83 -11.72
CA ALA A 99 19.90 22.75 -10.30
C ALA A 99 18.58 22.01 -10.06
N ARG A 100 17.63 22.08 -11.01
CA ARG A 100 16.36 21.36 -10.97
C ARG A 100 16.55 19.85 -10.95
N TYR A 101 17.44 19.32 -11.76
CA TYR A 101 17.73 17.87 -11.77
C TYR A 101 18.44 17.44 -10.49
N VAL A 102 19.41 18.22 -10.02
CA VAL A 102 20.13 17.91 -8.76
C VAL A 102 19.14 17.83 -7.59
N VAL A 103 18.26 18.81 -7.45
CA VAL A 103 17.21 18.84 -6.40
C VAL A 103 16.27 17.64 -6.52
N LYS A 104 15.83 17.33 -7.74
CA LYS A 104 14.92 16.20 -8.00
C LYS A 104 15.60 14.87 -7.64
N ILE A 105 16.86 14.67 -8.04
CA ILE A 105 17.63 13.47 -7.72
C ILE A 105 17.79 13.32 -6.20
N ILE A 106 18.24 14.37 -5.50
CA ILE A 106 18.42 14.33 -4.05
C ILE A 106 17.11 13.93 -3.34
N ARG A 107 15.97 14.54 -3.72
CA ARG A 107 14.68 14.28 -3.11
C ARG A 107 14.25 12.84 -3.35
N LEU A 108 14.17 12.40 -4.61
CA LEU A 108 13.68 11.08 -4.97
C LEU A 108 14.61 9.95 -4.45
N TYR A 109 15.93 10.16 -4.56
CA TYR A 109 16.90 9.19 -4.05
C TYR A 109 16.80 9.00 -2.53
N THR A 110 16.52 10.08 -1.79
CA THR A 110 16.27 10.00 -0.33
C THR A 110 14.97 9.27 -0.02
N GLN A 111 13.93 9.43 -0.83
CA GLN A 111 12.66 8.71 -0.67
C GLN A 111 12.77 7.22 -0.97
N VAL A 112 13.54 6.85 -1.99
CA VAL A 112 13.76 5.45 -2.38
C VAL A 112 14.64 4.68 -1.37
N PHE A 113 15.60 5.36 -0.73
CA PHE A 113 16.57 4.73 0.20
C PHE A 113 16.54 5.38 1.59
N PRO A 114 15.42 5.46 2.30
CA PRO A 114 15.31 6.18 3.57
C PRO A 114 16.23 5.60 4.65
N ASP A 115 16.30 4.28 4.77
CA ASP A 115 17.10 3.59 5.79
C ASP A 115 18.59 3.78 5.57
N ALA A 116 19.03 3.74 4.31
CA ALA A 116 20.44 3.95 3.95
C ALA A 116 20.90 5.40 4.19
N MET A 117 19.98 6.35 4.29
CA MET A 117 20.32 7.76 4.61
C MET A 117 20.60 7.98 6.11
N ASN A 118 20.17 7.07 6.98
CA ASN A 118 20.41 7.14 8.42
C ASN A 118 21.79 6.60 8.82
N ASP A 119 22.46 5.84 7.94
CA ASP A 119 23.81 5.33 8.18
C ASP A 119 24.86 6.30 7.64
N ASP A 120 25.69 6.85 8.54
CA ASP A 120 26.77 7.80 8.21
C ASP A 120 27.85 7.20 7.31
N LYS A 121 28.02 5.89 7.30
CA LYS A 121 29.01 5.18 6.48
C LYS A 121 28.45 4.77 5.13
N SER A 122 27.14 4.87 4.93
CA SER A 122 26.45 4.47 3.71
C SER A 122 26.97 5.23 2.49
N GLU A 123 27.16 4.51 1.40
CA GLU A 123 27.49 5.10 0.09
C GLU A 123 26.36 6.00 -0.41
N HIS A 124 25.10 5.66 -0.11
CA HIS A 124 23.94 6.47 -0.46
C HIS A 124 24.00 7.87 0.15
N ARG A 125 24.37 7.96 1.43
CA ARG A 125 24.49 9.24 2.13
C ARG A 125 25.69 10.06 1.59
N LYS A 126 26.80 9.40 1.26
CA LYS A 126 27.96 10.07 0.64
C LYS A 126 27.60 10.64 -0.72
N ASN A 127 26.93 9.89 -1.58
CA ASN A 127 26.47 10.35 -2.90
C ASN A 127 25.53 11.55 -2.78
N ARG A 128 24.57 11.49 -1.85
CA ARG A 128 23.68 12.62 -1.55
C ARG A 128 24.48 13.86 -1.13
N SER A 129 25.46 13.72 -0.24
CA SER A 129 26.28 14.83 0.24
C SER A 129 27.08 15.47 -0.89
N ILE A 130 27.63 14.67 -1.80
CA ILE A 130 28.35 15.17 -2.99
C ILE A 130 27.42 15.99 -3.87
N LEU A 131 26.19 15.52 -4.13
CA LEU A 131 25.21 16.25 -4.92
C LEU A 131 24.75 17.53 -4.22
N GLN A 132 24.60 17.52 -2.89
CA GLN A 132 24.28 18.73 -2.13
C GLN A 132 25.40 19.76 -2.23
N SER A 133 26.66 19.33 -2.10
CA SER A 133 27.83 20.23 -2.26
C SER A 133 27.87 20.83 -3.65
N TYR A 134 27.56 20.07 -4.70
CA TYR A 134 27.47 20.58 -6.07
C TYR A 134 26.39 21.66 -6.20
N ARG A 135 25.23 21.50 -5.58
CA ARG A 135 24.12 22.48 -5.62
C ARG A 135 24.48 23.82 -4.98
N PHE A 136 25.26 23.81 -3.89
CA PHE A 136 25.60 25.00 -3.11
C PHE A 136 26.95 25.60 -3.47
N ALA A 137 27.78 24.92 -4.28
CA ALA A 137 28.98 25.51 -4.80
C ALA A 137 28.59 26.55 -5.86
N ASP A 138 29.04 27.80 -5.68
CA ASP A 138 28.98 28.77 -6.75
C ASP A 138 29.85 28.24 -7.90
N HIS A 139 29.21 27.78 -8.96
CA HIS A 139 29.87 27.14 -10.10
C HIS A 139 30.53 28.17 -11.02
N VAL A 140 31.36 28.99 -10.46
CA VAL A 140 32.37 29.73 -11.23
C VAL A 140 33.63 28.86 -11.27
N GLN A 141 33.52 27.67 -11.87
CA GLN A 141 34.73 26.97 -12.30
C GLN A 141 35.16 27.59 -13.62
N GLU A 142 36.33 28.21 -13.61
CA GLU A 142 36.95 28.86 -14.77
C GLU A 142 37.06 27.98 -16.03
N ASN A 143 36.72 26.69 -15.94
CA ASN A 143 36.83 25.71 -17.04
C ASN A 143 35.53 24.96 -17.35
N GLY A 144 34.37 25.28 -16.76
CA GLY A 144 33.09 24.71 -17.14
C GLY A 144 32.90 23.18 -16.99
N SER A 145 33.82 22.49 -16.32
CA SER A 145 33.75 21.04 -16.19
C SER A 145 33.15 20.62 -14.86
N VAL A 146 32.16 19.73 -14.92
CA VAL A 146 31.53 19.14 -13.74
C VAL A 146 32.57 18.35 -12.93
N PRO A 147 32.63 18.51 -11.59
CA PRO A 147 33.56 17.78 -10.76
C PRO A 147 33.49 16.26 -10.92
N VAL A 148 34.62 15.60 -11.06
CA VAL A 148 34.69 14.12 -11.22
C VAL A 148 33.98 13.37 -10.09
N LYS A 149 33.99 13.93 -8.88
CA LYS A 149 33.24 13.35 -7.72
C LYS A 149 31.75 13.33 -7.97
N THR A 150 31.20 14.38 -8.58
CA THR A 150 29.77 14.48 -8.91
C THR A 150 29.39 13.48 -10.00
N GLN A 151 30.22 13.33 -11.02
CA GLN A 151 30.00 12.31 -12.07
C GLN A 151 29.99 10.90 -11.50
N ARG A 152 30.96 10.56 -10.63
CA ARG A 152 31.01 9.26 -9.96
C ARG A 152 29.78 9.03 -9.06
N ALA A 153 29.35 10.04 -8.33
CA ALA A 153 28.15 9.94 -7.49
C ALA A 153 26.90 9.67 -8.33
N LEU A 154 26.72 10.32 -9.47
CA LEU A 154 25.60 10.08 -10.38
C LEU A 154 25.63 8.68 -10.97
N MET A 155 26.80 8.17 -11.38
CA MET A 155 26.94 6.80 -11.87
C MET A 155 26.63 5.77 -10.80
N SER A 156 27.09 5.99 -9.55
CA SER A 156 26.77 5.12 -8.42
C SER A 156 25.26 5.12 -8.12
N ILE A 157 24.62 6.30 -8.11
CA ILE A 157 23.17 6.42 -7.94
C ILE A 157 22.42 5.67 -9.03
N SER A 158 22.81 5.81 -10.30
CA SER A 158 22.22 5.07 -11.43
C SER A 158 22.34 3.55 -11.22
N GLY A 159 23.49 3.06 -10.78
CA GLY A 159 23.72 1.66 -10.45
C GLY A 159 22.79 1.15 -9.34
N HIS A 160 22.63 1.91 -8.25
CA HIS A 160 21.74 1.56 -7.14
C HIS A 160 20.27 1.48 -7.60
N LEU A 161 19.80 2.45 -8.39
CA LEU A 161 18.44 2.46 -8.93
C LEU A 161 18.19 1.25 -9.86
N GLY A 162 19.17 0.92 -10.72
CA GLY A 162 19.07 -0.24 -11.61
C GLY A 162 18.99 -1.57 -10.85
N GLN A 163 19.71 -1.71 -9.73
CA GLN A 163 19.59 -2.89 -8.86
C GLN A 163 18.17 -3.04 -8.30
N VAL A 164 17.59 -1.97 -7.75
CA VAL A 164 16.21 -2.01 -7.19
C VAL A 164 15.19 -2.34 -8.26
N GLN A 165 15.31 -1.78 -9.47
CA GLN A 165 14.42 -2.14 -10.58
C GLN A 165 14.51 -3.62 -10.95
N GLY A 166 15.72 -4.18 -10.95
CA GLY A 166 15.94 -5.61 -11.21
C GLY A 166 15.25 -6.51 -10.18
N TYR A 167 15.27 -6.14 -8.91
CA TYR A 167 14.58 -6.87 -7.84
C TYR A 167 13.05 -6.79 -7.98
N THR A 168 12.52 -5.62 -8.31
CA THR A 168 11.07 -5.41 -8.47
C THR A 168 10.50 -6.22 -9.65
N LYS A 169 11.24 -6.36 -10.74
CA LYS A 169 10.85 -7.20 -11.88
C LYS A 169 10.85 -8.69 -11.54
N ARG A 170 11.90 -9.20 -10.87
CA ARG A 170 12.00 -10.62 -10.49
C ARG A 170 10.95 -11.04 -9.46
N GLY A 171 10.55 -10.15 -8.56
CA GLY A 171 9.48 -10.41 -7.61
C GLY A 171 8.13 -10.62 -8.29
N LYS A 172 7.83 -9.91 -9.38
CA LYS A 172 6.59 -10.06 -10.14
C LYS A 172 6.52 -11.32 -11.00
N GLU A 173 7.66 -11.86 -11.46
CA GLU A 173 7.70 -13.11 -12.23
C GLU A 173 7.47 -14.36 -11.38
N LYS A 174 7.76 -14.31 -10.08
CA LYS A 174 7.53 -15.45 -9.16
C LYS A 174 6.10 -15.59 -8.66
N ILE A 175 5.21 -14.64 -8.97
CA ILE A 175 3.80 -14.61 -8.52
C ILE A 175 2.84 -15.03 -9.66
N LYS A 176 3.37 -15.33 -10.85
CA LYS A 176 2.64 -15.95 -11.95
C LYS A 176 2.84 -17.47 -11.93
#